data_bc4d30e243718703d9cdfa17dd89f113
#
_entry.id   bc4d30e243718703d9cdfa17dd89f113
#
_cell.length_a   1.000
_cell.length_b   1.000
_cell.length_c   1.000
_cell.angle_alpha   90.00
_cell.angle_beta   90.00
_cell.angle_gamma   90.00
#
_symmetry.space_group_name_H-M   'P 1'
#
loop_
_entity.id
_entity.type
_entity.pdbx_description
1 polymer ?
#
loop_
_entity_poly.entity_id
_entity_poly.type
_entity_poly.pdbx_seq_one_letter_code
_entity_poly.pdbx_strand_id
1 'polypeptide(L)'
;MIDICNEIIKRGLKIKWSTRGRVFPFDEEMAELFKKSGGIRWHIGVETLDPEILKYIKKGVTIPQVENFFKICHQYGIETMAYFIIGFPMETAEYRKNLLKNVLKLKPTYVYFNVLCPLPKTAYYQALLEDGVFKKDFWAEFVKNPVPDFQIPYPRSEKEQEELIKLSDNYGRKFYFRPIFIIREIWSSLFYPKALFYKIRAGFVMLYNIFLRRLSRYAE
;
A
#
# COMPACT_ATOMS: atom_id res chain seq x y z
N MET A 1 15.03 -12.80 -8.36
CA MET A 1 13.64 -13.16 -8.72
C MET A 1 13.63 -14.14 -9.89
N ILE A 2 14.33 -13.85 -10.98
CA ILE A 2 14.47 -14.76 -12.16
C ILE A 2 14.85 -16.16 -11.72
N ASP A 3 15.89 -16.31 -10.89
CA ASP A 3 16.39 -17.62 -10.43
C ASP A 3 15.32 -18.42 -9.66
N ILE A 4 14.52 -17.73 -8.84
CA ILE A 4 13.40 -18.35 -8.11
C ILE A 4 12.35 -18.88 -9.09
N CYS A 5 11.95 -18.07 -10.08
CA CYS A 5 11.00 -18.48 -11.10
C CYS A 5 11.52 -19.68 -11.90
N ASN A 6 12.77 -19.62 -12.33
CA ASN A 6 13.41 -20.70 -13.09
C ASN A 6 13.49 -21.99 -12.27
N GLU A 7 13.82 -21.91 -10.99
CA GLU A 7 13.92 -23.10 -10.14
C GLU A 7 12.55 -23.73 -9.88
N ILE A 8 11.49 -22.92 -9.69
CA ILE A 8 10.10 -23.39 -9.58
C ILE A 8 9.70 -24.15 -10.86
N ILE A 9 9.99 -23.57 -12.02
CA ILE A 9 9.68 -24.16 -13.33
C ILE A 9 10.45 -25.43 -13.53
N LYS A 10 11.77 -25.41 -13.29
CA LYS A 10 12.67 -26.57 -13.43
C LYS A 10 12.23 -27.76 -12.58
N ARG A 11 11.78 -27.51 -11.35
CA ARG A 11 11.26 -28.54 -10.44
C ARG A 11 9.82 -28.98 -10.75
N GLY A 12 9.16 -28.37 -11.72
CA GLY A 12 7.77 -28.68 -12.07
C GLY A 12 6.77 -28.42 -10.96
N LEU A 13 7.06 -27.47 -10.04
CA LEU A 13 6.21 -27.18 -8.90
C LEU A 13 4.93 -26.49 -9.34
N LYS A 14 3.78 -27.12 -9.07
CA LYS A 14 2.44 -26.57 -9.36
C LYS A 14 1.93 -25.73 -8.19
N ILE A 15 2.52 -24.56 -7.97
CA ILE A 15 2.16 -23.64 -6.90
C ILE A 15 1.51 -22.38 -7.44
N LYS A 16 0.70 -21.72 -6.60
CA LYS A 16 0.27 -20.33 -6.81
C LYS A 16 0.91 -19.48 -5.73
N TRP A 17 1.58 -18.41 -6.12
CA TRP A 17 2.33 -17.59 -5.19
C TRP A 17 2.27 -16.10 -5.49
N SER A 18 2.58 -15.30 -4.49
CA SER A 18 2.69 -13.86 -4.61
C SER A 18 4.03 -13.40 -4.06
N THR A 19 4.50 -12.26 -4.52
CA THR A 19 5.77 -11.70 -4.10
C THR A 19 5.65 -10.23 -3.73
N ARG A 20 6.62 -9.74 -2.96
CA ARG A 20 6.90 -8.31 -2.79
C ARG A 20 8.14 -7.96 -3.59
N GLY A 21 8.07 -6.90 -4.36
CA GLY A 21 9.18 -6.49 -5.20
C GLY A 21 9.23 -4.99 -5.43
N ARG A 22 10.17 -4.59 -6.28
CA ARG A 22 10.34 -3.21 -6.71
C ARG A 22 9.60 -2.96 -8.03
N VAL A 23 9.33 -1.70 -8.32
CA VAL A 23 8.83 -1.24 -9.62
C VAL A 23 9.90 -1.46 -10.70
N PHE A 24 11.17 -1.27 -10.35
CA PHE A 24 12.30 -1.35 -11.27
C PHE A 24 13.50 -2.05 -10.60
N PRO A 25 14.25 -2.91 -11.32
CA PRO A 25 13.95 -3.36 -12.68
C PRO A 25 12.78 -4.35 -12.74
N PHE A 26 11.88 -4.16 -13.70
CA PHE A 26 10.77 -5.06 -14.00
C PHE A 26 10.42 -4.91 -15.49
N ASP A 27 10.45 -5.98 -16.24
CA ASP A 27 10.24 -6.04 -17.67
C ASP A 27 9.30 -7.20 -18.06
N GLU A 28 9.09 -7.36 -19.37
CA GLU A 28 8.20 -8.39 -19.90
C GLU A 28 8.76 -9.80 -19.66
N GLU A 29 10.08 -9.98 -19.70
CA GLU A 29 10.73 -11.27 -19.41
C GLU A 29 10.44 -11.70 -17.97
N MET A 30 10.63 -10.79 -17.01
CA MET A 30 10.31 -11.03 -15.61
C MET A 30 8.83 -11.35 -15.41
N ALA A 31 7.95 -10.62 -16.07
CA ALA A 31 6.50 -10.84 -15.98
C ALA A 31 6.10 -12.22 -16.53
N GLU A 32 6.66 -12.61 -17.66
CA GLU A 32 6.42 -13.92 -18.28
C GLU A 32 6.92 -15.07 -17.39
N LEU A 33 8.15 -14.98 -16.89
CA LEU A 33 8.73 -15.97 -15.98
C LEU A 33 7.93 -16.07 -14.67
N PHE A 34 7.52 -14.93 -14.11
CA PHE A 34 6.69 -14.90 -12.92
C PHE A 34 5.35 -15.63 -13.16
N LYS A 35 4.69 -15.39 -14.29
CA LYS A 35 3.46 -16.12 -14.65
C LYS A 35 3.68 -17.60 -14.88
N LYS A 36 4.71 -17.98 -15.63
CA LYS A 36 5.05 -19.38 -15.90
C LYS A 36 5.36 -20.16 -14.62
N SER A 37 5.95 -19.52 -13.63
CA SER A 37 6.23 -20.14 -12.32
C SER A 37 5.01 -20.23 -11.38
N GLY A 38 3.81 -19.80 -11.83
CA GLY A 38 2.60 -19.80 -11.01
C GLY A 38 2.36 -18.52 -10.19
N GLY A 39 3.09 -17.45 -10.49
CA GLY A 39 2.92 -16.14 -9.87
C GLY A 39 1.54 -15.53 -10.19
N ILE A 40 0.85 -15.08 -9.16
CA ILE A 40 -0.49 -14.51 -9.28
C ILE A 40 -0.54 -13.03 -8.95
N ARG A 41 0.20 -12.58 -7.93
CA ARG A 41 0.14 -11.21 -7.44
C ARG A 41 1.50 -10.66 -7.08
N TRP A 42 1.71 -9.41 -7.49
CA TRP A 42 2.90 -8.63 -7.14
C TRP A 42 2.52 -7.50 -6.18
N HIS A 43 3.11 -7.52 -4.99
CA HIS A 43 2.97 -6.46 -4.00
C HIS A 43 4.05 -5.41 -4.22
N ILE A 44 3.65 -4.16 -4.39
CA ILE A 44 4.54 -3.08 -4.79
C ILE A 44 4.39 -1.83 -3.93
N GLY A 45 5.48 -1.39 -3.32
CA GLY A 45 5.56 -0.07 -2.69
C GLY A 45 5.77 1.00 -3.75
N VAL A 46 4.71 1.66 -4.17
CA VAL A 46 4.77 2.86 -5.03
C VAL A 46 5.15 4.07 -4.18
N GLU A 47 4.63 4.13 -2.99
CA GLU A 47 4.74 5.13 -1.94
C GLU A 47 4.04 6.44 -2.31
N THR A 48 4.37 7.03 -3.45
CA THR A 48 3.82 8.30 -3.92
C THR A 48 3.86 8.39 -5.45
N LEU A 49 3.07 9.30 -6.01
CA LEU A 49 3.10 9.70 -7.43
C LEU A 49 3.61 11.14 -7.59
N ASP A 50 4.29 11.67 -6.57
CA ASP A 50 4.96 12.95 -6.62
C ASP A 50 6.46 12.73 -6.88
N PRO A 51 7.05 13.30 -7.99
CA PRO A 51 8.45 13.10 -8.32
C PRO A 51 9.41 13.65 -7.25
N GLU A 52 9.08 14.78 -6.62
CA GLU A 52 9.93 15.39 -5.61
C GLU A 52 9.94 14.55 -4.33
N ILE A 53 8.78 13.98 -3.94
CA ILE A 53 8.71 13.07 -2.80
C ILE A 53 9.46 11.77 -3.12
N LEU A 54 9.34 11.19 -4.33
CA LEU A 54 10.12 10.02 -4.74
C LEU A 54 11.63 10.25 -4.61
N LYS A 55 12.09 11.44 -5.00
CA LYS A 55 13.48 11.87 -4.86
C LYS A 55 13.88 12.02 -3.39
N TYR A 56 13.04 12.68 -2.59
CA TYR A 56 13.25 12.89 -1.16
C TYR A 56 13.44 11.56 -0.40
N ILE A 57 12.56 10.59 -0.66
CA ILE A 57 12.64 9.25 -0.02
C ILE A 57 13.68 8.34 -0.68
N LYS A 58 14.43 8.83 -1.65
CA LYS A 58 15.46 8.08 -2.40
C LYS A 58 14.92 6.76 -2.95
N LYS A 59 13.68 6.77 -3.48
CA LYS A 59 13.02 5.57 -3.98
C LYS A 59 13.73 4.96 -5.19
N GLY A 60 14.44 5.78 -5.97
CA GLY A 60 15.22 5.34 -7.13
C GLY A 60 14.35 4.89 -8.31
N VAL A 61 13.11 5.40 -8.41
CA VAL A 61 12.20 5.13 -9.52
C VAL A 61 11.53 6.43 -9.99
N THR A 62 11.09 6.44 -11.24
CA THR A 62 10.36 7.56 -11.86
C THR A 62 8.89 7.21 -12.09
N ILE A 63 8.04 8.22 -12.27
CA ILE A 63 6.62 8.00 -12.58
C ILE A 63 6.42 7.18 -13.86
N PRO A 64 7.14 7.45 -14.99
CA PRO A 64 7.04 6.59 -16.17
C PRO A 64 7.39 5.12 -15.91
N GLN A 65 8.37 4.83 -15.05
CA GLN A 65 8.69 3.45 -14.66
C GLN A 65 7.56 2.80 -13.85
N VAL A 66 6.91 3.57 -12.96
CA VAL A 66 5.70 3.10 -12.25
C VAL A 66 4.59 2.77 -13.23
N GLU A 67 4.29 3.66 -14.17
CA GLU A 67 3.26 3.45 -15.20
C GLU A 67 3.55 2.22 -16.07
N ASN A 68 4.80 2.07 -16.52
CA ASN A 68 5.24 0.93 -17.32
C ASN A 68 5.10 -0.40 -16.55
N PHE A 69 5.46 -0.42 -15.27
CA PHE A 69 5.27 -1.59 -14.41
C PHE A 69 3.81 -2.06 -14.41
N PHE A 70 2.86 -1.15 -14.16
CA PHE A 70 1.44 -1.50 -14.16
C PHE A 70 0.94 -1.94 -15.54
N LYS A 71 1.43 -1.31 -16.62
CA LYS A 71 1.13 -1.70 -17.99
C LYS A 71 1.55 -3.15 -18.26
N ILE A 72 2.80 -3.52 -17.93
CA ILE A 72 3.30 -4.88 -18.10
C ILE A 72 2.50 -5.87 -17.23
N CYS A 73 2.24 -5.56 -15.96
CA CYS A 73 1.41 -6.41 -15.11
C CYS A 73 0.04 -6.70 -15.71
N HIS A 74 -0.60 -5.70 -16.33
CA HIS A 74 -1.88 -5.87 -17.01
C HIS A 74 -1.77 -6.78 -18.25
N GLN A 75 -0.75 -6.58 -19.09
CA GLN A 75 -0.52 -7.39 -20.28
C GLN A 75 -0.36 -8.87 -19.95
N TYR A 76 0.32 -9.18 -18.84
CA TYR A 76 0.57 -10.55 -18.40
C TYR A 76 -0.46 -11.08 -17.39
N GLY A 77 -1.53 -10.34 -17.10
CA GLY A 77 -2.57 -10.75 -16.15
C GLY A 77 -2.03 -10.99 -14.73
N ILE A 78 -1.05 -10.18 -14.32
CA ILE A 78 -0.50 -10.19 -12.96
C ILE A 78 -1.33 -9.25 -12.10
N GLU A 79 -1.91 -9.76 -11.02
CA GLU A 79 -2.57 -8.91 -10.03
C GLU A 79 -1.54 -8.03 -9.33
N THR A 80 -1.91 -6.79 -9.04
CA THR A 80 -1.04 -5.86 -8.31
C THR A 80 -1.67 -5.44 -6.98
N MET A 81 -0.87 -5.41 -5.91
CA MET A 81 -1.22 -4.78 -4.64
C MET A 81 -0.31 -3.58 -4.45
N ALA A 82 -0.84 -2.39 -4.67
CA ALA A 82 -0.08 -1.15 -4.63
C ALA A 82 -0.19 -0.48 -3.25
N TYR A 83 0.95 -0.15 -2.65
CA TYR A 83 1.03 0.56 -1.38
C TYR A 83 1.39 2.01 -1.63
N PHE A 84 0.61 2.91 -1.02
CA PHE A 84 0.82 4.35 -1.04
C PHE A 84 0.97 4.87 0.38
N ILE A 85 1.76 5.92 0.55
CA ILE A 85 1.92 6.63 1.81
C ILE A 85 1.45 8.06 1.60
N ILE A 86 0.71 8.60 2.55
CA ILE A 86 0.27 9.99 2.61
C ILE A 86 0.79 10.66 3.89
N GLY A 87 0.88 11.97 3.88
CA GLY A 87 1.36 12.74 5.03
C GLY A 87 2.87 12.97 5.02
N PHE A 88 3.51 12.96 3.85
CA PHE A 88 4.87 13.47 3.72
C PHE A 88 4.92 14.99 4.00
N PRO A 89 5.99 15.53 4.62
CA PRO A 89 6.07 16.94 4.99
C PRO A 89 5.83 17.92 3.84
N MET A 90 6.21 17.53 2.62
CA MET A 90 6.08 18.36 1.41
C MET A 90 4.81 18.12 0.60
N GLU A 91 3.91 17.27 1.07
CA GLU A 91 2.66 17.03 0.36
C GLU A 91 1.76 18.27 0.33
N THR A 92 1.33 18.64 -0.86
CA THR A 92 0.34 19.72 -1.03
C THR A 92 -1.09 19.20 -0.87
N ALA A 93 -2.02 20.10 -0.48
CA ALA A 93 -3.44 19.79 -0.43
C ALA A 93 -3.98 19.37 -1.82
N GLU A 94 -3.48 19.99 -2.88
CA GLU A 94 -3.84 19.65 -4.25
C GLU A 94 -3.39 18.25 -4.64
N TYR A 95 -2.15 17.85 -4.30
CA TYR A 95 -1.67 16.50 -4.51
C TYR A 95 -2.60 15.50 -3.83
N ARG A 96 -2.90 15.67 -2.54
CA ARG A 96 -3.83 14.80 -1.79
C ARG A 96 -5.19 14.72 -2.47
N LYS A 97 -5.78 15.84 -2.89
CA LYS A 97 -7.07 15.87 -3.59
C LYS A 97 -7.08 15.02 -4.87
N ASN A 98 -5.96 15.00 -5.60
CA ASN A 98 -5.83 14.33 -6.89
C ASN A 98 -5.26 12.89 -6.78
N LEU A 99 -4.69 12.49 -5.65
CA LEU A 99 -3.98 11.21 -5.49
C LEU A 99 -4.81 10.01 -5.95
N LEU A 100 -6.03 9.87 -5.43
CA LEU A 100 -6.87 8.73 -5.81
C LEU A 100 -7.16 8.68 -7.31
N LYS A 101 -7.44 9.83 -7.93
CA LYS A 101 -7.64 9.94 -9.40
C LYS A 101 -6.42 9.45 -10.17
N ASN A 102 -5.22 9.81 -9.73
CA ASN A 102 -3.97 9.40 -10.37
C ASN A 102 -3.68 7.91 -10.13
N VAL A 103 -3.94 7.40 -8.93
CA VAL A 103 -3.84 5.96 -8.62
C VAL A 103 -4.78 5.15 -9.51
N LEU A 104 -6.00 5.64 -9.76
CA LEU A 104 -6.98 4.96 -10.63
C LEU A 104 -6.53 4.87 -12.09
N LYS A 105 -5.71 5.80 -12.58
CA LYS A 105 -5.15 5.73 -13.95
C LYS A 105 -4.16 4.56 -14.11
N LEU A 106 -3.44 4.20 -13.04
CA LEU A 106 -2.55 3.03 -13.04
C LEU A 106 -3.31 1.71 -13.07
N LYS A 107 -4.62 1.74 -12.78
CA LYS A 107 -5.51 0.55 -12.72
C LYS A 107 -4.95 -0.58 -11.82
N PRO A 108 -4.46 -0.32 -10.61
CA PRO A 108 -4.02 -1.41 -9.73
C PRO A 108 -5.16 -2.35 -9.41
N THR A 109 -4.84 -3.64 -9.18
CA THR A 109 -5.85 -4.63 -8.77
C THR A 109 -6.35 -4.32 -7.38
N TYR A 110 -5.42 -4.07 -6.45
CA TYR A 110 -5.68 -3.69 -5.06
C TYR A 110 -4.79 -2.51 -4.67
N VAL A 111 -5.23 -1.72 -3.69
CA VAL A 111 -4.46 -0.61 -3.13
C VAL A 111 -4.50 -0.62 -1.61
N TYR A 112 -3.48 -0.07 -1.01
CA TYR A 112 -3.47 0.25 0.41
C TYR A 112 -2.84 1.63 0.62
N PHE A 113 -3.52 2.48 1.39
CA PHE A 113 -3.02 3.80 1.73
C PHE A 113 -2.61 3.81 3.20
N ASN A 114 -1.35 4.12 3.47
CA ASN A 114 -0.81 4.29 4.81
C ASN A 114 -0.61 5.77 5.12
N VAL A 115 -0.68 6.13 6.39
CA VAL A 115 -0.17 7.43 6.85
C VAL A 115 1.29 7.27 7.22
N LEU A 116 2.13 8.24 6.81
CA LEU A 116 3.56 8.23 7.11
C LEU A 116 3.79 8.13 8.62
N CYS A 117 4.50 7.09 9.02
CA CYS A 117 4.82 6.80 10.40
C CYS A 117 6.33 6.94 10.63
N PRO A 118 6.77 7.67 11.65
CA PRO A 118 8.20 7.83 12.01
C PRO A 118 8.70 6.57 12.71
N LEU A 119 9.05 5.55 11.94
CA LEU A 119 9.57 4.29 12.46
C LEU A 119 11.05 4.42 12.87
N PRO A 120 11.51 3.66 13.91
CA PRO A 120 12.86 3.75 14.41
C PRO A 120 13.90 3.42 13.32
N LYS A 121 15.05 4.07 13.39
CA LYS A 121 16.19 3.92 12.45
C LYS A 121 15.87 4.25 10.99
N THR A 122 14.71 4.83 10.68
CA THR A 122 14.46 5.39 9.34
C THR A 122 15.11 6.76 9.21
N ALA A 123 15.52 7.14 7.99
CA ALA A 123 16.08 8.47 7.74
C ALA A 123 15.09 9.58 8.15
N TYR A 124 13.81 9.37 7.97
CA TYR A 124 12.77 10.30 8.40
C TYR A 124 12.77 10.49 9.93
N TYR A 125 12.82 9.40 10.70
CA TYR A 125 12.85 9.48 12.17
C TYR A 125 14.14 10.15 12.67
N GLN A 126 15.28 9.84 12.05
CA GLN A 126 16.55 10.47 12.39
C GLN A 126 16.52 11.98 12.13
N ALA A 127 16.02 12.41 10.98
CA ALA A 127 15.87 13.84 10.69
C ALA A 127 14.99 14.55 11.73
N LEU A 128 13.89 13.93 12.18
CA LEU A 128 13.05 14.52 13.23
C LEU A 128 13.76 14.69 14.57
N LEU A 129 14.71 13.82 14.88
CA LEU A 129 15.56 13.96 16.09
C LEU A 129 16.62 15.04 15.88
N GLU A 130 17.32 15.02 14.74
CA GLU A 130 18.40 15.98 14.40
C GLU A 130 17.87 17.42 14.30
N ASP A 131 16.69 17.61 13.72
CA ASP A 131 16.01 18.90 13.59
C ASP A 131 15.37 19.36 14.91
N GLY A 132 15.43 18.54 15.97
CA GLY A 132 14.86 18.85 17.30
C GLY A 132 13.33 18.84 17.34
N VAL A 133 12.66 18.33 16.31
CA VAL A 133 11.20 18.13 16.31
C VAL A 133 10.81 17.11 17.37
N PHE A 134 11.58 16.02 17.45
CA PHE A 134 11.53 15.09 18.56
C PHE A 134 12.67 15.39 19.54
N LYS A 135 12.29 15.77 20.77
CA LYS A 135 13.25 16.12 21.82
C LYS A 135 13.95 14.93 22.46
N LYS A 136 13.50 13.72 22.14
CA LYS A 136 14.02 12.46 22.68
C LYS A 136 13.76 11.31 21.73
N ASP A 137 14.54 10.24 21.85
CA ASP A 137 14.31 9.01 21.09
C ASP A 137 13.22 8.16 21.78
N PHE A 138 11.97 8.37 21.39
CA PHE A 138 10.81 7.68 21.94
C PHE A 138 10.89 6.16 21.76
N TRP A 139 11.45 5.69 20.65
CA TRP A 139 11.58 4.25 20.40
C TRP A 139 12.66 3.62 21.28
N ALA A 140 13.80 4.29 21.47
CA ALA A 140 14.83 3.83 22.40
C ALA A 140 14.33 3.79 23.84
N GLU A 141 13.53 4.78 24.26
CA GLU A 141 12.89 4.78 25.57
C GLU A 141 11.89 3.62 25.71
N PHE A 142 11.03 3.42 24.71
CA PHE A 142 10.06 2.32 24.72
C PHE A 142 10.74 0.95 24.80
N VAL A 143 11.84 0.73 24.08
CA VAL A 143 12.58 -0.53 24.13
C VAL A 143 13.19 -0.78 25.51
N LYS A 144 13.66 0.28 26.19
CA LYS A 144 14.22 0.18 27.54
C LYS A 144 13.16 -0.07 28.61
N ASN A 145 11.99 0.55 28.43
CA ASN A 145 10.87 0.45 29.38
C ASN A 145 9.55 0.34 28.62
N PRO A 146 9.18 -0.88 28.13
CA PRO A 146 7.94 -1.09 27.38
C PRO A 146 6.71 -0.78 28.23
N VAL A 147 5.79 0.02 27.66
CA VAL A 147 4.49 0.35 28.27
C VAL A 147 3.37 -0.11 27.35
N PRO A 148 2.26 -0.67 27.90
CA PRO A 148 1.15 -1.20 27.09
C PRO A 148 0.50 -0.14 26.17
N ASP A 149 0.40 1.10 26.67
CA ASP A 149 -0.30 2.19 25.98
C ASP A 149 0.66 3.11 25.20
N PHE A 150 1.77 2.57 24.71
CA PHE A 150 2.72 3.35 23.91
C PHE A 150 2.05 3.91 22.66
N GLN A 151 2.03 5.23 22.59
CA GLN A 151 1.58 5.94 21.40
C GLN A 151 2.76 6.31 20.50
N ILE A 152 2.66 5.97 19.24
CA ILE A 152 3.66 6.36 18.24
C ILE A 152 3.66 7.88 18.15
N PRO A 153 4.79 8.55 18.40
CA PRO A 153 4.88 10.01 18.28
C PRO A 153 4.78 10.40 16.80
N TYR A 154 3.98 11.42 16.53
CA TYR A 154 3.90 12.01 15.18
C TYR A 154 4.38 13.47 15.25
N PRO A 155 5.10 13.96 14.22
CA PRO A 155 5.57 15.35 14.15
C PRO A 155 4.46 16.30 13.66
N ARG A 156 3.23 16.08 14.13
CA ARG A 156 2.04 16.86 13.72
C ARG A 156 1.02 16.83 14.85
N SER A 157 0.04 17.72 14.80
CA SER A 157 -1.05 17.74 15.75
C SER A 157 -1.94 16.49 15.67
N GLU A 158 -2.59 16.11 16.76
CA GLU A 158 -3.54 14.98 16.80
C GLU A 158 -4.66 15.18 15.75
N LYS A 159 -5.18 16.39 15.62
CA LYS A 159 -6.20 16.74 14.61
C LYS A 159 -5.71 16.43 13.19
N GLU A 160 -4.49 16.84 12.85
CA GLU A 160 -3.90 16.62 11.54
C GLU A 160 -3.64 15.13 11.27
N GLN A 161 -3.21 14.41 12.29
CA GLN A 161 -3.03 12.96 12.22
C GLN A 161 -4.36 12.25 11.97
N GLU A 162 -5.44 12.64 12.67
CA GLU A 162 -6.77 12.10 12.44
C GLU A 162 -7.31 12.42 11.04
N GLU A 163 -7.08 13.63 10.54
CA GLU A 163 -7.50 14.01 9.18
C GLU A 163 -6.82 13.13 8.13
N LEU A 164 -5.53 12.83 8.29
CA LEU A 164 -4.81 11.92 7.40
C LEU A 164 -5.33 10.48 7.49
N ILE A 165 -5.63 9.99 8.68
CA ILE A 165 -6.24 8.66 8.87
C ILE A 165 -7.62 8.60 8.19
N LYS A 166 -8.45 9.62 8.40
CA LYS A 166 -9.76 9.73 7.74
C LYS A 166 -9.64 9.79 6.21
N LEU A 167 -8.62 10.48 5.71
CA LEU A 167 -8.33 10.58 4.29
C LEU A 167 -7.89 9.23 3.70
N SER A 168 -6.98 8.53 4.37
CA SER A 168 -6.54 7.18 4.00
C SER A 168 -7.73 6.21 3.91
N ASP A 169 -8.56 6.16 4.95
CA ASP A 169 -9.79 5.35 4.98
C ASP A 169 -10.75 5.72 3.83
N ASN A 170 -10.89 7.01 3.54
CA ASN A 170 -11.76 7.49 2.46
C ASN A 170 -11.24 7.08 1.08
N TYR A 171 -9.93 7.11 0.84
CA TYR A 171 -9.34 6.61 -0.41
C TYR A 171 -9.59 5.11 -0.57
N GLY A 172 -9.33 4.31 0.46
CA GLY A 172 -9.61 2.87 0.47
C GLY A 172 -11.08 2.60 0.17
N ARG A 173 -11.99 3.27 0.88
CA ARG A 173 -13.42 3.15 0.66
C ARG A 173 -13.82 3.52 -0.77
N LYS A 174 -13.39 4.68 -1.28
CA LYS A 174 -13.69 5.11 -2.65
C LYS A 174 -13.10 4.17 -3.70
N PHE A 175 -11.98 3.53 -3.43
CA PHE A 175 -11.38 2.55 -4.33
C PHE A 175 -12.18 1.25 -4.36
N TYR A 176 -12.50 0.66 -3.21
CA TYR A 176 -13.09 -0.67 -3.11
C TYR A 176 -14.60 -0.71 -3.35
N PHE A 177 -15.32 0.39 -3.10
CA PHE A 177 -16.77 0.47 -3.36
C PHE A 177 -17.12 0.94 -4.78
N ARG A 178 -16.17 1.01 -5.71
CA ARG A 178 -16.48 1.28 -7.11
C ARG A 178 -17.25 0.10 -7.72
N PRO A 179 -18.34 0.36 -8.49
CA PRO A 179 -19.10 -0.70 -9.13
C PRO A 179 -18.23 -1.65 -9.96
N ILE A 180 -17.29 -1.10 -10.73
CA ILE A 180 -16.38 -1.90 -11.55
C ILE A 180 -15.49 -2.85 -10.73
N PHE A 181 -15.06 -2.42 -9.51
CA PHE A 181 -14.30 -3.27 -8.61
C PHE A 181 -15.17 -4.42 -8.10
N ILE A 182 -16.39 -4.10 -7.63
CA ILE A 182 -17.33 -5.08 -7.08
C ILE A 182 -17.71 -6.12 -8.13
N ILE A 183 -18.06 -5.67 -9.35
CA ILE A 183 -18.39 -6.55 -10.46
C ILE A 183 -17.23 -7.49 -10.79
N ARG A 184 -16.01 -6.96 -10.87
CA ARG A 184 -14.80 -7.76 -11.10
C ARG A 184 -14.60 -8.81 -10.02
N GLU A 185 -14.75 -8.44 -8.74
CA GLU A 185 -14.55 -9.37 -7.62
C GLU A 185 -15.63 -10.47 -7.60
N ILE A 186 -16.88 -10.14 -7.88
CA ILE A 186 -17.96 -11.13 -8.05
C ILE A 186 -17.62 -12.08 -9.20
N TRP A 187 -17.32 -11.53 -10.38
CA TRP A 187 -17.01 -12.33 -11.58
C TRP A 187 -15.83 -13.27 -11.35
N SER A 188 -14.73 -12.76 -10.78
CA SER A 188 -13.54 -13.57 -10.49
C SER A 188 -13.79 -14.67 -9.45
N SER A 189 -14.86 -14.57 -8.68
CA SER A 189 -15.18 -15.48 -7.57
C SER A 189 -16.26 -16.50 -7.94
N LEU A 190 -16.95 -16.34 -9.07
CA LEU A 190 -18.00 -17.27 -9.49
C LEU A 190 -17.49 -18.71 -9.61
N PHE A 191 -16.24 -18.90 -10.02
CA PHE A 191 -15.62 -20.21 -10.16
C PHE A 191 -14.91 -20.70 -8.89
N TYR A 192 -14.92 -19.89 -7.81
CA TYR A 192 -14.23 -20.19 -6.54
C TYR A 192 -15.12 -19.83 -5.33
N PRO A 193 -16.16 -20.63 -5.01
CA PRO A 193 -17.15 -20.27 -3.99
C PRO A 193 -16.52 -20.02 -2.60
N LYS A 194 -15.45 -20.74 -2.23
CA LYS A 194 -14.73 -20.47 -0.99
C LYS A 194 -14.10 -19.08 -0.97
N ALA A 195 -13.52 -18.65 -2.11
CA ALA A 195 -12.93 -17.32 -2.22
C ALA A 195 -14.01 -16.22 -2.16
N LEU A 196 -15.18 -16.46 -2.75
CA LEU A 196 -16.32 -15.55 -2.67
C LEU A 196 -16.76 -15.35 -1.21
N PHE A 197 -16.88 -16.41 -0.45
CA PHE A 197 -17.24 -16.34 0.98
C PHE A 197 -16.25 -15.46 1.77
N TYR A 198 -14.94 -15.68 1.59
CA TYR A 198 -13.92 -14.86 2.27
C TYR A 198 -13.94 -13.39 1.85
N LYS A 199 -14.19 -13.12 0.56
CA LYS A 199 -14.29 -11.74 0.06
C LYS A 199 -15.53 -11.02 0.60
N ILE A 200 -16.68 -11.70 0.65
CA ILE A 200 -17.91 -11.17 1.26
C ILE A 200 -17.66 -10.88 2.75
N ARG A 201 -17.07 -11.83 3.48
CA ARG A 201 -16.71 -11.64 4.90
C ARG A 201 -15.78 -10.43 5.09
N ALA A 202 -14.75 -10.28 4.25
CA ALA A 202 -13.84 -9.14 4.32
C ALA A 202 -14.58 -7.81 4.05
N GLY A 203 -15.51 -7.79 3.09
CA GLY A 203 -16.39 -6.64 2.84
C GLY A 203 -17.25 -6.29 4.05
N PHE A 204 -17.86 -7.29 4.70
CA PHE A 204 -18.63 -7.07 5.93
C PHE A 204 -17.77 -6.52 7.07
N VAL A 205 -16.57 -7.08 7.30
CA VAL A 205 -15.63 -6.57 8.32
C VAL A 205 -15.23 -5.12 8.03
N MET A 206 -15.00 -4.79 6.77
CA MET A 206 -14.69 -3.42 6.38
C MET A 206 -15.88 -2.47 6.67
N LEU A 207 -17.10 -2.85 6.32
CA LEU A 207 -18.31 -2.08 6.60
C LEU A 207 -18.55 -1.95 8.11
N TYR A 208 -18.38 -3.04 8.86
CA TYR A 208 -18.53 -3.05 10.31
C TYR A 208 -17.54 -2.11 11.00
N ASN A 209 -16.27 -2.13 10.59
CA ASN A 209 -15.25 -1.22 11.12
C ASN A 209 -15.56 0.25 10.79
N ILE A 210 -16.09 0.53 9.60
CA ILE A 210 -16.55 1.87 9.23
C ILE A 210 -17.71 2.31 10.12
N PHE A 211 -18.65 1.40 10.40
CA PHE A 211 -19.82 1.66 11.25
C PHE A 211 -19.42 1.88 12.71
N LEU A 212 -18.57 1.02 13.29
CA LEU A 212 -18.06 1.19 14.66
C LEU A 212 -17.30 2.49 14.85
N ARG A 213 -16.44 2.86 13.92
CA ARG A 213 -15.74 4.16 13.96
C ARG A 213 -16.69 5.36 13.83
N ARG A 214 -17.88 5.17 13.25
CA ARG A 214 -18.93 6.20 13.29
C ARG A 214 -19.58 6.29 14.66
N LEU A 215 -19.92 5.16 15.29
CA LEU A 215 -20.58 5.13 16.59
C LEU A 215 -19.69 5.69 17.70
N SER A 216 -18.39 5.38 17.73
CA SER A 216 -17.47 5.95 18.72
C SER A 216 -17.35 7.49 18.65
N ARG A 217 -17.66 8.10 17.49
CA ARG A 217 -17.68 9.55 17.31
C ARG A 217 -18.96 10.24 17.79
N TYR A 218 -20.04 9.50 18.02
CA TYR A 218 -21.29 10.04 18.58
C TYR A 218 -21.38 9.80 20.09
N ALA A 219 -20.39 9.14 20.68
CA ALA A 219 -20.32 8.86 22.12
C ALA A 219 -19.35 9.80 22.89
N GLU A 220 -18.69 10.72 22.16
CA GLU A 220 -17.95 11.87 22.68
C GLU A 220 -18.74 13.17 22.43
#